data_fe28b69c10c50db6d51aaf87000fa589
#
_entry.id   fe28b69c10c50db6d51aaf87000fa589
#
_cell.length_a   1.000
_cell.length_b   1.000
_cell.length_c   1.000
_cell.angle_alpha   90.00
_cell.angle_beta   90.00
_cell.angle_gamma   90.00
#
_symmetry.space_group_name_H-M   'P 1'
#
loop_
_entity.id
_entity.type
_entity.pdbx_description
1 polymer ?
#
loop_
_entity_poly.entity_id
_entity_poly.type
_entity_poly.pdbx_seq_one_letter_code
_entity_poly.pdbx_strand_id
1 'polypeptide(L)'
;METKLFLDLIHECVVLMRDVGYTEKTIETYLSIWNKKVKPFMEAKGLEYYTKQVGDEYLSDLPEDVMQSYSRLRRSISILNAVLETGRIKRYVPQKQSFDMSGELGRIMLDFLSYKRENRATDSTLYVYERMLGRFLTFLRLKGIETMSALAEQNLLEFVDSAQINKSQRVSVLKGLCYYLVEQKLVPRHFDTLIKGFRFPEREKLPSVYTEEEISQIGKSINRNEFGGKRLYAIFMLASRLGLRSSDIRNIKFEDIDWDKNCITLIQQKTKRKIELPLIADVGNAIVDYLKNERETEKNNFLFITFKPPFEQISRDTIYNGIQTVIRKSQVRVEKRHHGIHSMRHS
;
A
#
# COMPACT_ATOMS: atom_id res chain seq x y z
N MET A 1 -8.90 -23.84 23.83
CA MET A 1 -7.94 -23.21 22.90
C MET A 1 -7.31 -24.32 22.09
N GLU A 2 -7.26 -24.16 20.77
CA GLU A 2 -6.58 -25.13 19.92
C GLU A 2 -5.07 -25.03 20.19
N THR A 3 -4.44 -26.18 20.44
CA THR A 3 -3.00 -26.28 20.70
C THR A 3 -2.44 -27.38 19.82
N LYS A 4 -1.24 -27.21 19.32
CA LYS A 4 -0.55 -28.21 18.51
C LYS A 4 0.95 -28.21 18.81
N LEU A 5 1.58 -29.41 18.79
CA LEU A 5 3.04 -29.47 18.89
C LEU A 5 3.67 -28.60 17.79
N PHE A 6 4.60 -27.72 18.14
CA PHE A 6 5.08 -26.70 17.21
C PHE A 6 5.71 -27.27 15.94
N LEU A 7 6.44 -28.39 16.08
CA LEU A 7 7.06 -29.05 14.93
C LEU A 7 6.02 -29.65 13.96
N ASP A 8 4.93 -30.22 14.50
CA ASP A 8 3.86 -30.78 13.68
C ASP A 8 3.10 -29.66 12.94
N LEU A 9 2.87 -28.54 13.62
CA LEU A 9 2.25 -27.37 13.00
C LEU A 9 3.10 -26.81 11.86
N ILE A 10 4.42 -26.71 12.04
CA ILE A 10 5.33 -26.29 10.99
C ILE A 10 5.24 -27.21 9.77
N HIS A 11 5.27 -28.53 10.01
CA HIS A 11 5.20 -29.52 8.94
C HIS A 11 3.89 -29.38 8.14
N GLU A 12 2.76 -29.28 8.83
CA GLU A 12 1.45 -29.07 8.19
C GLU A 12 1.41 -27.76 7.40
N CYS A 13 1.93 -26.67 7.97
CA CYS A 13 2.03 -25.39 7.26
C CYS A 13 2.83 -25.53 5.96
N VAL A 14 3.94 -26.24 5.94
CA VAL A 14 4.77 -26.46 4.75
C VAL A 14 4.02 -27.23 3.68
N VAL A 15 3.31 -28.31 4.05
CA VAL A 15 2.50 -29.09 3.12
C VAL A 15 1.43 -28.20 2.49
N LEU A 16 0.65 -27.50 3.30
CA LEU A 16 -0.41 -26.61 2.84
C LEU A 16 0.13 -25.44 1.99
N MET A 17 1.32 -24.93 2.30
CA MET A 17 1.94 -23.87 1.51
C MET A 17 2.29 -24.35 0.10
N ARG A 18 2.78 -25.59 -0.04
CA ARG A 18 3.03 -26.21 -1.35
C ARG A 18 1.74 -26.38 -2.14
N ASP A 19 0.70 -26.89 -1.49
CA ASP A 19 -0.61 -27.13 -2.10
C ASP A 19 -1.25 -25.86 -2.65
N VAL A 20 -1.11 -24.72 -1.93
CA VAL A 20 -1.60 -23.41 -2.40
C VAL A 20 -0.61 -22.69 -3.31
N GLY A 21 0.52 -23.31 -3.67
CA GLY A 21 1.45 -22.82 -4.69
C GLY A 21 2.46 -21.76 -4.20
N TYR A 22 2.85 -21.77 -2.93
CA TYR A 22 4.02 -20.99 -2.49
C TYR A 22 5.30 -21.52 -3.12
N THR A 23 6.22 -20.62 -3.48
CA THR A 23 7.54 -21.03 -3.98
C THR A 23 8.40 -21.60 -2.85
N GLU A 24 9.25 -22.58 -3.17
CA GLU A 24 10.17 -23.20 -2.17
C GLU A 24 11.02 -22.12 -1.45
N LYS A 25 11.52 -21.13 -2.18
CA LYS A 25 12.26 -19.99 -1.58
C LYS A 25 11.45 -19.23 -0.52
N THR A 26 10.13 -19.12 -0.69
CA THR A 26 9.25 -18.48 0.30
C THR A 26 9.04 -19.39 1.49
N ILE A 27 8.87 -20.68 1.26
CA ILE A 27 8.74 -21.71 2.31
C ILE A 27 10.01 -21.75 3.17
N GLU A 28 11.19 -21.82 2.55
CA GLU A 28 12.49 -21.75 3.26
C GLU A 28 12.63 -20.49 4.13
N THR A 29 12.17 -19.34 3.60
CA THR A 29 12.17 -18.08 4.37
C THR A 29 11.32 -18.19 5.63
N TYR A 30 10.11 -18.76 5.53
CA TYR A 30 9.23 -18.91 6.69
C TYR A 30 9.73 -19.98 7.64
N LEU A 31 10.25 -21.09 7.14
CA LEU A 31 10.93 -22.11 7.96
C LEU A 31 12.10 -21.50 8.75
N SER A 32 12.90 -20.66 8.12
CA SER A 32 13.98 -19.95 8.80
C SER A 32 13.46 -19.03 9.91
N ILE A 33 12.35 -18.30 9.68
CA ILE A 33 11.70 -17.47 10.70
C ILE A 33 11.21 -18.33 11.87
N TRP A 34 10.48 -19.41 11.59
CA TRP A 34 9.91 -20.26 12.62
C TRP A 34 10.98 -20.94 13.47
N ASN A 35 12.00 -21.52 12.83
CA ASN A 35 13.07 -22.24 13.53
C ASN A 35 14.06 -21.32 14.26
N LYS A 36 14.40 -20.15 13.69
CA LYS A 36 15.46 -19.27 14.24
C LYS A 36 14.92 -18.16 15.13
N LYS A 37 13.61 -17.90 15.12
CA LYS A 37 13.02 -16.78 15.86
C LYS A 37 11.88 -17.23 16.77
N VAL A 38 10.87 -17.92 16.22
CA VAL A 38 9.69 -18.32 17.00
C VAL A 38 10.01 -19.48 17.95
N LYS A 39 10.71 -20.50 17.45
CA LYS A 39 11.09 -21.65 18.26
C LYS A 39 11.94 -21.27 19.48
N PRO A 40 13.02 -20.48 19.37
CA PRO A 40 13.79 -20.02 20.53
C PRO A 40 12.96 -19.18 21.53
N PHE A 41 12.02 -18.38 21.05
CA PHE A 41 11.10 -17.63 21.91
C PHE A 41 10.22 -18.58 22.73
N MET A 42 9.70 -19.63 22.12
CA MET A 42 8.91 -20.65 22.81
C MET A 42 9.75 -21.46 23.80
N GLU A 43 10.95 -21.88 23.39
CA GLU A 43 11.91 -22.58 24.25
C GLU A 43 12.29 -21.78 25.50
N ALA A 44 12.53 -20.47 25.34
CA ALA A 44 12.82 -19.57 26.46
C ALA A 44 11.66 -19.46 27.47
N LYS A 45 10.42 -19.74 27.04
CA LYS A 45 9.22 -19.78 27.88
C LYS A 45 8.84 -21.21 28.33
N GLY A 46 9.64 -22.24 27.99
CA GLY A 46 9.35 -23.63 28.29
C GLY A 46 8.11 -24.18 27.56
N LEU A 47 7.78 -23.64 26.39
CA LEU A 47 6.60 -24.03 25.64
C LEU A 47 6.95 -24.99 24.48
N GLU A 48 6.31 -26.12 24.41
CA GLU A 48 6.41 -27.08 23.30
C GLU A 48 5.22 -26.94 22.32
N TYR A 49 4.08 -26.53 22.85
CA TYR A 49 2.83 -26.38 22.09
C TYR A 49 2.62 -24.93 21.66
N TYR A 50 2.34 -24.76 20.39
CA TYR A 50 1.98 -23.46 19.85
C TYR A 50 0.48 -23.19 20.06
N THR A 51 0.18 -21.97 20.46
CA THR A 51 -1.17 -21.42 20.53
C THR A 51 -1.19 -20.08 19.79
N LYS A 52 -2.36 -19.61 19.41
CA LYS A 52 -2.51 -18.27 18.84
C LYS A 52 -1.96 -17.18 19.77
N GLN A 53 -2.20 -17.33 21.07
CA GLN A 53 -1.72 -16.40 22.09
C GLN A 53 -0.19 -16.30 22.07
N VAL A 54 0.52 -17.41 21.92
CA VAL A 54 2.00 -17.42 21.78
C VAL A 54 2.46 -16.62 20.57
N GLY A 55 1.77 -16.78 19.43
CA GLY A 55 2.07 -16.00 18.23
C GLY A 55 1.82 -14.50 18.39
N ASP A 56 0.74 -14.14 19.07
CA ASP A 56 0.38 -12.75 19.34
C ASP A 56 1.34 -12.11 20.36
N GLU A 57 1.73 -12.81 21.41
CA GLU A 57 2.75 -12.40 22.38
C GLU A 57 4.11 -12.19 21.69
N TYR A 58 4.53 -13.14 20.85
CA TYR A 58 5.77 -13.00 20.09
C TYR A 58 5.79 -11.72 19.24
N LEU A 59 4.68 -11.38 18.61
CA LEU A 59 4.58 -10.15 17.82
C LEU A 59 4.57 -8.90 18.71
N SER A 60 4.00 -8.97 19.91
CA SER A 60 3.92 -7.85 20.86
C SER A 60 5.26 -7.54 21.52
N ASP A 61 6.12 -8.54 21.72
CA ASP A 61 7.45 -8.38 22.32
C ASP A 61 8.48 -7.77 21.34
N LEU A 62 8.11 -7.56 20.07
CA LEU A 62 9.01 -6.97 19.09
C LEU A 62 9.03 -5.44 19.19
N PRO A 63 10.21 -4.80 19.10
CA PRO A 63 10.33 -3.34 19.06
C PRO A 63 9.50 -2.71 17.92
N GLU A 64 8.91 -1.53 18.15
CA GLU A 64 8.00 -0.88 17.18
C GLU A 64 8.66 -0.56 15.82
N ASP A 65 9.93 -0.20 15.81
CA ASP A 65 10.73 0.05 14.62
C ASP A 65 10.94 -1.22 13.80
N VAL A 66 11.13 -2.35 14.48
CA VAL A 66 11.20 -3.69 13.91
C VAL A 66 9.85 -4.12 13.34
N MET A 67 8.74 -3.78 14.02
CA MET A 67 7.38 -4.14 13.59
C MET A 67 6.97 -3.57 12.22
N GLN A 68 7.47 -2.39 11.84
CA GLN A 68 7.15 -1.78 10.52
C GLN A 68 7.90 -2.44 9.35
N SER A 69 9.08 -3.01 9.59
CA SER A 69 9.91 -3.67 8.57
C SER A 69 9.53 -5.13 8.27
N TYR A 70 8.71 -5.77 9.10
CA TYR A 70 8.54 -7.22 9.10
C TYR A 70 7.16 -7.72 8.64
N SER A 71 6.70 -7.24 7.51
CA SER A 71 5.48 -7.80 6.87
C SER A 71 5.55 -9.33 6.68
N ARG A 72 6.75 -9.87 6.40
CA ARG A 72 7.00 -11.32 6.26
C ARG A 72 6.86 -12.07 7.59
N LEU A 73 7.35 -11.49 8.68
CA LEU A 73 7.24 -12.09 10.01
C LEU A 73 5.78 -12.19 10.46
N ARG A 74 5.04 -11.08 10.37
CA ARG A 74 3.60 -11.08 10.65
C ARG A 74 2.85 -12.08 9.78
N ARG A 75 3.21 -12.17 8.50
CA ARG A 75 2.61 -13.15 7.59
C ARG A 75 2.92 -14.58 8.04
N SER A 76 4.14 -14.87 8.46
CA SER A 76 4.53 -16.20 8.93
C SER A 76 3.75 -16.61 10.18
N ILE A 77 3.57 -15.71 11.16
CA ILE A 77 2.72 -15.94 12.33
C ILE A 77 1.25 -16.10 11.94
N SER A 78 0.75 -15.26 11.02
CA SER A 78 -0.62 -15.37 10.51
C SER A 78 -0.90 -16.72 9.84
N ILE A 79 0.11 -17.35 9.21
CA ILE A 79 -0.02 -18.70 8.63
C ILE A 79 -0.14 -19.72 9.76
N LEU A 80 0.74 -19.70 10.76
CA LEU A 80 0.67 -20.59 11.92
C LEU A 80 -0.71 -20.51 12.59
N ASN A 81 -1.17 -19.29 12.90
CA ASN A 81 -2.47 -19.07 13.54
C ASN A 81 -3.62 -19.58 12.66
N ALA A 82 -3.61 -19.30 11.36
CA ALA A 82 -4.67 -19.73 10.45
C ALA A 82 -4.73 -21.25 10.28
N VAL A 83 -3.58 -21.92 10.16
CA VAL A 83 -3.52 -23.39 10.07
C VAL A 83 -3.95 -24.02 11.37
N LEU A 84 -3.51 -23.50 12.52
CA LEU A 84 -3.93 -23.98 13.83
C LEU A 84 -5.46 -23.89 14.00
N GLU A 85 -6.07 -22.73 13.67
CA GLU A 85 -7.51 -22.48 13.88
C GLU A 85 -8.41 -23.14 12.82
N THR A 86 -7.92 -23.34 11.60
CA THR A 86 -8.83 -23.71 10.48
C THR A 86 -8.32 -24.82 9.58
N GLY A 87 -7.11 -25.34 9.82
CA GLY A 87 -6.45 -26.32 8.94
C GLY A 87 -6.20 -25.79 7.51
N ARG A 88 -6.25 -24.46 7.30
CA ARG A 88 -6.14 -23.87 5.95
C ARG A 88 -5.30 -22.60 5.98
N ILE A 89 -4.58 -22.35 4.90
CA ILE A 89 -3.90 -21.08 4.70
C ILE A 89 -4.90 -20.07 4.14
N LYS A 90 -5.24 -19.05 4.93
CA LYS A 90 -6.07 -17.93 4.49
C LYS A 90 -5.22 -16.89 3.75
N ARG A 91 -5.81 -16.23 2.73
CA ARG A 91 -5.17 -15.06 2.10
C ARG A 91 -4.92 -14.01 3.19
N TYR A 92 -3.70 -13.49 3.25
CA TYR A 92 -3.41 -12.40 4.19
C TYR A 92 -4.11 -11.13 3.73
N VAL A 93 -5.10 -10.73 4.49
CA VAL A 93 -5.65 -9.38 4.42
C VAL A 93 -4.99 -8.63 5.58
N PRO A 94 -4.12 -7.62 5.32
CA PRO A 94 -3.55 -6.81 6.38
C PRO A 94 -4.71 -6.26 7.22
N GLN A 95 -4.73 -6.58 8.51
CA GLN A 95 -5.69 -5.93 9.39
C GLN A 95 -5.41 -4.43 9.33
N LYS A 96 -6.43 -3.66 8.97
CA LYS A 96 -6.37 -2.22 9.10
C LYS A 96 -6.10 -1.91 10.57
N GLN A 97 -5.07 -1.13 10.85
CA GLN A 97 -4.82 -0.67 12.19
C GLN A 97 -6.07 0.09 12.67
N SER A 98 -6.79 -0.47 13.62
CA SER A 98 -7.94 0.18 14.26
C SER A 98 -7.40 1.04 15.40
N PHE A 99 -7.94 2.23 15.51
CA PHE A 99 -7.67 3.11 16.64
C PHE A 99 -8.94 3.20 17.48
N ASP A 100 -8.77 3.21 18.80
CA ASP A 100 -9.86 3.52 19.68
C ASP A 100 -10.20 5.03 19.57
N MET A 101 -11.33 5.31 18.91
CA MET A 101 -11.83 6.68 18.69
C MET A 101 -12.93 7.05 19.71
N SER A 102 -12.95 6.43 20.89
CA SER A 102 -13.88 6.78 21.98
C SER A 102 -13.59 8.17 22.57
N GLY A 103 -14.43 8.66 23.48
CA GLY A 103 -14.28 9.95 24.13
C GLY A 103 -14.65 11.16 23.27
N GLU A 104 -14.54 12.36 23.86
CA GLU A 104 -14.92 13.62 23.23
C GLU A 104 -14.09 13.92 21.99
N LEU A 105 -12.75 13.92 22.10
CA LEU A 105 -11.84 14.21 21.00
C LEU A 105 -11.98 13.18 19.87
N GLY A 106 -12.17 11.91 20.22
CA GLY A 106 -12.37 10.86 19.22
C GLY A 106 -13.64 11.06 18.42
N ARG A 107 -14.76 11.41 19.04
CA ARG A 107 -16.01 11.75 18.37
C ARG A 107 -15.85 12.92 17.40
N ILE A 108 -15.23 14.01 17.85
CA ILE A 108 -14.98 15.18 17.00
C ILE A 108 -14.11 14.81 15.78
N MET A 109 -13.11 13.94 15.95
CA MET A 109 -12.29 13.46 14.82
C MET A 109 -13.10 12.56 13.86
N LEU A 110 -14.05 11.77 14.35
CA LEU A 110 -14.98 11.01 13.50
C LEU A 110 -15.93 11.92 12.73
N ASP A 111 -16.44 12.97 13.36
CA ASP A 111 -17.28 13.98 12.70
C ASP A 111 -16.50 14.69 11.60
N PHE A 112 -15.23 15.03 11.84
CA PHE A 112 -14.36 15.57 10.83
C PHE A 112 -14.13 14.60 9.65
N LEU A 113 -13.96 13.31 9.89
CA LEU A 113 -13.86 12.31 8.83
C LEU A 113 -15.15 12.22 8.01
N SER A 114 -16.32 12.32 8.65
CA SER A 114 -17.62 12.37 7.99
C SER A 114 -17.75 13.63 7.13
N TYR A 115 -17.41 14.79 7.66
CA TYR A 115 -17.32 16.05 6.92
C TYR A 115 -16.42 15.93 5.67
N LYS A 116 -15.25 15.29 5.79
CA LYS A 116 -14.37 15.05 4.64
C LYS A 116 -14.99 14.13 3.60
N ARG A 117 -15.74 13.11 4.03
CA ARG A 117 -16.46 12.19 3.13
C ARG A 117 -17.55 12.90 2.34
N GLU A 118 -18.33 13.74 3.00
CA GLU A 118 -19.36 14.58 2.37
C GLU A 118 -18.75 15.55 1.36
N ASN A 119 -17.56 16.08 1.65
CA ASN A 119 -16.76 16.92 0.75
C ASN A 119 -15.95 16.11 -0.28
N ARG A 120 -16.42 14.90 -0.62
CA ARG A 120 -15.91 14.04 -1.70
C ARG A 120 -14.45 13.62 -1.56
N ALA A 121 -13.91 13.53 -0.34
CA ALA A 121 -12.61 12.90 -0.12
C ALA A 121 -12.65 11.42 -0.55
N THR A 122 -11.59 10.98 -1.22
CA THR A 122 -11.49 9.56 -1.64
C THR A 122 -11.23 8.65 -0.45
N ASP A 123 -11.60 7.36 -0.54
CA ASP A 123 -11.36 6.37 0.51
C ASP A 123 -9.88 6.28 0.90
N SER A 124 -8.98 6.43 -0.07
CA SER A 124 -7.52 6.47 0.21
C SER A 124 -7.12 7.70 1.02
N THR A 125 -7.76 8.84 0.79
CA THR A 125 -7.56 10.06 1.58
C THR A 125 -8.11 9.88 2.98
N LEU A 126 -9.35 9.40 3.09
CA LEU A 126 -10.00 9.12 4.38
C LEU A 126 -9.18 8.14 5.23
N TYR A 127 -8.65 7.07 4.63
CA TYR A 127 -7.77 6.13 5.32
C TYR A 127 -6.50 6.79 5.89
N VAL A 128 -5.89 7.71 5.13
CA VAL A 128 -4.72 8.47 5.61
C VAL A 128 -5.12 9.37 6.78
N TYR A 129 -6.26 10.06 6.67
CA TYR A 129 -6.76 10.95 7.74
C TYR A 129 -7.07 10.14 8.99
N GLU A 130 -7.85 9.06 8.89
CA GLU A 130 -8.20 8.17 10.01
C GLU A 130 -6.95 7.70 10.77
N ARG A 131 -5.93 7.23 10.03
CA ARG A 131 -4.67 6.76 10.60
C ARG A 131 -3.89 7.85 11.32
N MET A 132 -3.86 9.06 10.77
CA MET A 132 -3.14 10.18 11.40
C MET A 132 -3.89 10.74 12.60
N LEU A 133 -5.21 10.83 12.51
CA LEU A 133 -6.06 11.25 13.62
C LEU A 133 -6.03 10.25 14.76
N GLY A 134 -6.08 8.95 14.47
CA GLY A 134 -5.94 7.92 15.51
C GLY A 134 -4.60 7.99 16.24
N ARG A 135 -3.49 8.23 15.51
CA ARG A 135 -2.18 8.45 16.13
C ARG A 135 -2.15 9.74 16.94
N PHE A 136 -2.78 10.79 16.48
CA PHE A 136 -2.87 12.05 17.21
C PHE A 136 -3.68 11.88 18.49
N LEU A 137 -4.82 11.19 18.42
CA LEU A 137 -5.63 10.88 19.60
C LEU A 137 -4.86 10.04 20.64
N THR A 138 -4.13 9.02 20.19
CA THR A 138 -3.26 8.24 21.07
C THR A 138 -2.19 9.10 21.73
N PHE A 139 -1.56 10.01 20.97
CA PHE A 139 -0.58 10.96 21.50
C PHE A 139 -1.18 11.89 22.55
N LEU A 140 -2.40 12.41 22.33
CA LEU A 140 -3.10 13.28 23.27
C LEU A 140 -3.43 12.53 24.57
N ARG A 141 -3.94 11.30 24.46
CA ARG A 141 -4.24 10.47 25.64
C ARG A 141 -3.01 10.15 26.48
N LEU A 142 -1.88 9.85 25.86
CA LEU A 142 -0.61 9.65 26.58
C LEU A 142 -0.18 10.88 27.38
N LYS A 143 -0.67 12.07 27.02
CA LYS A 143 -0.46 13.33 27.74
C LYS A 143 -1.61 13.70 28.71
N GLY A 144 -2.60 12.83 28.87
CA GLY A 144 -3.77 13.11 29.72
C GLY A 144 -4.75 14.12 29.13
N ILE A 145 -4.70 14.36 27.81
CA ILE A 145 -5.56 15.33 27.10
C ILE A 145 -6.73 14.56 26.49
N GLU A 146 -7.91 14.67 27.09
CA GLU A 146 -9.10 13.91 26.70
C GLU A 146 -10.27 14.77 26.22
N THR A 147 -10.21 16.10 26.46
CA THR A 147 -11.27 17.06 26.14
C THR A 147 -10.79 18.16 25.20
N MET A 148 -11.73 18.80 24.48
CA MET A 148 -11.42 19.94 23.62
C MET A 148 -10.89 21.14 24.40
N SER A 149 -11.38 21.36 25.61
CA SER A 149 -10.93 22.46 26.48
C SER A 149 -9.47 22.33 26.93
N ALA A 150 -8.96 21.09 26.97
CA ALA A 150 -7.55 20.80 27.32
C ALA A 150 -6.62 20.81 26.09
N LEU A 151 -7.17 20.85 24.88
CA LEU A 151 -6.38 20.88 23.66
C LEU A 151 -5.74 22.23 23.44
N ALA A 152 -4.42 22.29 23.57
CA ALA A 152 -3.62 23.48 23.30
C ALA A 152 -2.88 23.40 21.97
N GLU A 153 -2.53 24.56 21.42
CA GLU A 153 -1.72 24.68 20.19
C GLU A 153 -0.40 23.93 20.29
N GLN A 154 0.22 23.99 21.46
CA GLN A 154 1.47 23.29 21.73
C GLN A 154 1.37 21.79 21.47
N ASN A 155 0.22 21.16 21.71
CA ASN A 155 0.03 19.73 21.46
C ASN A 155 0.09 19.36 19.97
N LEU A 156 -0.41 20.25 19.09
CA LEU A 156 -0.31 20.04 17.64
C LEU A 156 1.15 20.14 17.18
N LEU A 157 1.88 21.15 17.69
CA LEU A 157 3.29 21.37 17.37
C LEU A 157 4.13 20.17 17.79
N GLU A 158 3.99 19.73 19.01
CA GLU A 158 4.72 18.59 19.57
C GLU A 158 4.40 17.28 18.82
N PHE A 159 3.13 17.06 18.44
CA PHE A 159 2.78 15.91 17.62
C PHE A 159 3.46 15.94 16.25
N VAL A 160 3.56 17.13 15.62
CA VAL A 160 4.29 17.27 14.34
C VAL A 160 5.76 17.00 14.55
N ASP A 161 6.37 17.55 15.60
CA ASP A 161 7.80 17.43 15.86
C ASP A 161 8.22 16.03 16.31
N SER A 162 7.35 15.29 16.96
CA SER A 162 7.59 13.88 17.33
C SER A 162 7.76 12.95 16.11
N ALA A 163 7.46 13.43 14.89
CA ALA A 163 7.60 12.62 13.68
C ALA A 163 9.04 12.63 13.15
N GLN A 164 9.65 11.48 13.04
CA GLN A 164 10.91 11.32 12.27
C GLN A 164 10.66 11.31 10.76
N ILE A 165 9.54 10.76 10.32
CA ILE A 165 9.14 10.66 8.92
C ILE A 165 7.70 11.17 8.73
N ASN A 166 7.36 11.57 7.50
CA ASN A 166 6.00 12.00 7.13
C ASN A 166 5.46 13.24 7.88
N LYS A 167 6.34 14.15 8.33
CA LYS A 167 5.93 15.43 8.96
C LYS A 167 4.92 16.21 8.09
N SER A 168 5.17 16.31 6.78
CA SER A 168 4.28 17.00 5.84
C SER A 168 2.86 16.42 5.82
N GLN A 169 2.73 15.11 5.94
CA GLN A 169 1.44 14.45 6.00
C GLN A 169 0.70 14.74 7.30
N ARG A 170 1.41 14.73 8.46
CA ARG A 170 0.81 15.14 9.74
C ARG A 170 0.29 16.56 9.68
N VAL A 171 1.10 17.48 9.18
CA VAL A 171 0.69 18.89 9.04
C VAL A 171 -0.50 19.04 8.11
N SER A 172 -0.54 18.32 6.98
CA SER A 172 -1.69 18.37 6.07
C SER A 172 -2.99 17.94 6.73
N VAL A 173 -2.95 16.85 7.53
CA VAL A 173 -4.13 16.35 8.26
C VAL A 173 -4.55 17.32 9.36
N LEU A 174 -3.58 17.82 10.15
CA LEU A 174 -3.87 18.78 11.23
C LEU A 174 -4.38 20.13 10.70
N LYS A 175 -3.86 20.61 9.57
CA LYS A 175 -4.43 21.80 8.91
C LYS A 175 -5.91 21.62 8.61
N GLY A 176 -6.26 20.46 8.03
CA GLY A 176 -7.66 20.17 7.75
C GLY A 176 -8.52 20.08 9.01
N LEU A 177 -7.99 19.47 10.07
CA LEU A 177 -8.67 19.38 11.37
C LEU A 177 -8.86 20.76 12.00
N CYS A 178 -7.81 21.58 12.09
CA CYS A 178 -7.89 22.92 12.67
C CYS A 178 -8.88 23.82 11.93
N TYR A 179 -8.87 23.76 10.58
CA TYR A 179 -9.86 24.47 9.79
C TYR A 179 -11.30 24.06 10.16
N TYR A 180 -11.55 22.75 10.25
CA TYR A 180 -12.85 22.21 10.66
C TYR A 180 -13.23 22.66 12.08
N LEU A 181 -12.31 22.56 13.05
CA LEU A 181 -12.57 22.96 14.43
C LEU A 181 -12.92 24.45 14.57
N VAL A 182 -12.24 25.32 13.80
CA VAL A 182 -12.55 26.76 13.74
C VAL A 182 -13.90 27.01 13.08
N GLU A 183 -14.22 26.31 11.99
CA GLU A 183 -15.51 26.41 11.29
C GLU A 183 -16.68 26.00 12.19
N GLN A 184 -16.48 24.93 12.98
CA GLN A 184 -17.45 24.46 13.98
C GLN A 184 -17.45 25.28 15.28
N LYS A 185 -16.63 26.32 15.39
CA LYS A 185 -16.48 27.18 16.58
C LYS A 185 -16.06 26.42 17.85
N LEU A 186 -15.39 25.30 17.70
CA LEU A 186 -14.89 24.47 18.79
C LEU A 186 -13.55 24.99 19.36
N VAL A 187 -12.83 25.78 18.57
CA VAL A 187 -11.56 26.44 18.96
C VAL A 187 -11.51 27.87 18.42
N PRO A 188 -10.68 28.75 19.01
CA PRO A 188 -10.48 30.09 18.51
C PRO A 188 -9.85 30.13 17.10
N ARG A 189 -10.09 31.24 16.36
CA ARG A 189 -9.61 31.42 14.98
C ARG A 189 -8.10 31.29 14.80
N HIS A 190 -7.31 31.60 15.80
CA HIS A 190 -5.85 31.52 15.69
C HIS A 190 -5.32 30.08 15.52
N PHE A 191 -6.08 29.06 15.90
CA PHE A 191 -5.73 27.65 15.60
C PHE A 191 -5.53 27.38 14.09
N ASP A 192 -6.27 28.07 13.22
CA ASP A 192 -6.10 27.96 11.78
C ASP A 192 -4.79 28.61 11.27
N THR A 193 -4.33 29.67 11.94
CA THR A 193 -3.11 30.40 11.53
C THR A 193 -1.82 29.72 11.96
N LEU A 194 -1.82 29.03 13.08
CA LEU A 194 -0.67 28.32 13.62
C LEU A 194 -0.04 27.35 12.63
N ILE A 195 -0.86 26.50 12.06
CA ILE A 195 -0.39 25.45 11.16
C ILE A 195 -0.12 26.00 9.75
N LYS A 196 -0.67 27.17 9.37
CA LYS A 196 -0.34 27.85 8.11
C LYS A 196 1.13 28.26 8.03
N GLY A 197 1.76 28.57 9.17
CA GLY A 197 3.18 28.91 9.29
C GLY A 197 4.15 27.74 9.05
N PHE A 198 3.70 26.49 9.16
CA PHE A 198 4.53 25.34 8.86
C PHE A 198 4.77 25.22 7.35
N ARG A 199 5.84 25.85 6.90
CA ARG A 199 6.43 25.60 5.59
C ARG A 199 7.51 24.53 5.80
N PHE A 200 7.27 23.32 5.30
CA PHE A 200 8.38 22.43 5.06
C PHE A 200 9.13 22.98 3.85
N PRO A 201 10.46 23.02 3.86
CA PRO A 201 11.17 23.26 2.63
C PRO A 201 10.60 22.26 1.62
N GLU A 202 9.94 22.77 0.60
CA GLU A 202 9.65 21.97 -0.58
C GLU A 202 11.01 21.36 -0.91
N ARG A 203 11.05 20.04 -0.88
CA ARG A 203 12.21 19.38 -1.42
C ARG A 203 12.20 19.81 -2.88
N GLU A 204 13.05 20.74 -3.23
CA GLU A 204 13.37 21.12 -4.60
C GLU A 204 13.99 19.91 -5.32
N LYS A 205 13.21 18.87 -5.42
CA LYS A 205 13.53 17.78 -6.30
C LYS A 205 12.91 18.15 -7.62
N LEU A 206 13.75 18.54 -8.55
CA LEU A 206 13.39 18.61 -9.95
C LEU A 206 12.57 17.35 -10.29
N PRO A 207 11.50 17.47 -11.06
CA PRO A 207 10.76 16.32 -11.55
C PRO A 207 11.78 15.34 -12.14
N SER A 208 11.78 14.08 -11.67
CA SER A 208 12.64 13.07 -12.23
C SER A 208 12.09 12.69 -13.59
N VAL A 209 12.73 13.19 -14.62
CA VAL A 209 12.40 12.92 -16.02
C VAL A 209 13.45 11.96 -16.55
N TYR A 210 13.03 10.96 -17.31
CA TYR A 210 13.89 10.06 -18.06
C TYR A 210 14.01 10.56 -19.51
N THR A 211 15.18 10.43 -20.12
CA THR A 211 15.33 10.72 -21.55
C THR A 211 14.69 9.62 -22.38
N GLU A 212 14.48 9.85 -23.68
CA GLU A 212 13.92 8.82 -24.57
C GLU A 212 14.82 7.59 -24.64
N GLU A 213 16.15 7.77 -24.59
CA GLU A 213 17.13 6.69 -24.56
C GLU A 213 17.00 5.87 -23.27
N GLU A 214 16.88 6.54 -22.11
CA GLU A 214 16.66 5.88 -20.82
C GLU A 214 15.35 5.10 -20.80
N ILE A 215 14.25 5.67 -21.33
CA ILE A 215 12.96 4.97 -21.47
C ILE A 215 13.10 3.77 -22.39
N SER A 216 13.77 3.92 -23.53
CA SER A 216 14.04 2.82 -24.45
C SER A 216 14.84 1.69 -23.78
N GLN A 217 15.90 2.06 -23.01
CA GLN A 217 16.72 1.12 -22.26
C GLN A 217 15.92 0.38 -21.18
N ILE A 218 15.05 1.09 -20.45
CA ILE A 218 14.15 0.49 -19.45
C ILE A 218 13.20 -0.49 -20.16
N GLY A 219 12.59 -0.09 -21.28
CA GLY A 219 11.68 -0.94 -22.04
C GLY A 219 12.36 -2.21 -22.57
N LYS A 220 13.58 -2.11 -23.10
CA LYS A 220 14.38 -3.26 -23.58
C LYS A 220 14.78 -4.23 -22.47
N SER A 221 14.88 -3.75 -21.21
CA SER A 221 15.21 -4.62 -20.07
C SER A 221 14.01 -5.45 -19.56
N ILE A 222 12.81 -5.24 -20.13
CA ILE A 222 11.64 -6.08 -19.82
C ILE A 222 11.74 -7.37 -20.64
N ASN A 223 12.00 -8.48 -19.97
CA ASN A 223 11.99 -9.78 -20.64
C ASN A 223 10.55 -10.26 -20.87
N ARG A 224 10.05 -10.11 -22.09
CA ARG A 224 8.68 -10.52 -22.50
C ARG A 224 8.49 -12.04 -22.57
N ASN A 225 9.55 -12.82 -22.51
CA ASN A 225 9.48 -14.27 -22.47
C ASN A 225 9.41 -14.82 -21.03
N GLU A 226 9.66 -13.99 -20.02
CA GLU A 226 9.42 -14.35 -18.62
C GLU A 226 7.94 -14.23 -18.30
N PHE A 227 7.47 -15.07 -17.39
CA PHE A 227 6.09 -15.01 -16.87
C PHE A 227 5.76 -13.64 -16.29
N GLY A 228 4.70 -13.02 -16.79
CA GLY A 228 4.30 -11.66 -16.42
C GLY A 228 5.00 -10.57 -17.22
N GLY A 229 5.95 -10.89 -18.09
CA GLY A 229 6.74 -9.94 -18.85
C GLY A 229 5.93 -9.18 -19.89
N LYS A 230 5.02 -9.84 -20.61
CA LYS A 230 4.14 -9.19 -21.60
C LYS A 230 3.15 -8.23 -20.93
N ARG A 231 2.54 -8.63 -19.81
CA ARG A 231 1.68 -7.76 -19.02
C ARG A 231 2.45 -6.52 -18.54
N LEU A 232 3.65 -6.73 -18.02
CA LEU A 232 4.48 -5.63 -17.51
C LEU A 232 4.90 -4.69 -18.64
N TYR A 233 5.21 -5.23 -19.82
CA TYR A 233 5.54 -4.44 -21.00
C TYR A 233 4.36 -3.60 -21.50
N ALA A 234 3.15 -4.17 -21.56
CA ALA A 234 1.94 -3.42 -21.91
C ALA A 234 1.66 -2.27 -20.92
N ILE A 235 1.81 -2.53 -19.61
CA ILE A 235 1.69 -1.51 -18.57
C ILE A 235 2.75 -0.40 -18.73
N PHE A 236 4.00 -0.78 -19.03
CA PHE A 236 5.08 0.15 -19.28
C PHE A 236 4.79 1.05 -20.48
N MET A 237 4.30 0.46 -21.60
CA MET A 237 3.95 1.21 -22.81
C MET A 237 2.81 2.21 -22.58
N LEU A 238 1.76 1.82 -21.84
CA LEU A 238 0.68 2.72 -21.46
C LEU A 238 1.15 3.89 -20.60
N ALA A 239 2.12 3.65 -19.72
CA ALA A 239 2.67 4.69 -18.86
C ALA A 239 3.62 5.63 -19.61
N SER A 240 4.56 5.09 -20.38
CA SER A 240 5.61 5.86 -21.05
C SER A 240 5.13 6.55 -22.33
N ARG A 241 4.24 5.92 -23.09
CA ARG A 241 3.76 6.47 -24.38
C ARG A 241 2.49 7.29 -24.25
N LEU A 242 1.57 6.92 -23.35
CA LEU A 242 0.30 7.63 -23.18
C LEU A 242 0.24 8.44 -21.87
N GLY A 243 1.29 8.43 -21.09
CA GLY A 243 1.37 9.19 -19.84
C GLY A 243 0.29 8.83 -18.80
N LEU A 244 -0.23 7.59 -18.82
CA LEU A 244 -1.28 7.16 -17.91
C LEU A 244 -0.74 6.92 -16.48
N ARG A 245 -1.57 7.26 -15.49
CA ARG A 245 -1.23 6.95 -14.09
C ARG A 245 -1.47 5.47 -13.79
N SER A 246 -0.73 4.93 -12.82
CA SER A 246 -0.92 3.54 -12.37
C SER A 246 -2.36 3.22 -11.95
N SER A 247 -3.06 4.20 -11.35
CA SER A 247 -4.47 4.07 -11.00
C SER A 247 -5.37 3.96 -12.22
N ASP A 248 -5.06 4.69 -13.29
CA ASP A 248 -5.85 4.70 -14.50
C ASP A 248 -5.58 3.41 -15.29
N ILE A 249 -4.31 3.01 -15.46
CA ILE A 249 -3.90 1.77 -16.13
C ILE A 249 -4.56 0.54 -15.50
N ARG A 250 -4.52 0.40 -14.16
CA ARG A 250 -5.13 -0.77 -13.52
C ARG A 250 -6.65 -0.83 -13.66
N ASN A 251 -7.30 0.31 -13.89
CA ASN A 251 -8.76 0.39 -14.03
C ASN A 251 -9.24 0.31 -15.48
N ILE A 252 -8.34 0.19 -16.47
CA ILE A 252 -8.72 -0.01 -17.87
C ILE A 252 -9.52 -1.29 -17.98
N LYS A 253 -10.66 -1.22 -18.66
CA LYS A 253 -11.51 -2.34 -19.02
C LYS A 253 -11.48 -2.56 -20.51
N PHE A 254 -12.00 -3.70 -20.98
CA PHE A 254 -12.12 -3.96 -22.40
C PHE A 254 -12.99 -2.93 -23.13
N GLU A 255 -14.09 -2.50 -22.50
CA GLU A 255 -15.01 -1.48 -23.01
C GLU A 255 -14.40 -0.09 -23.19
N ASP A 256 -13.26 0.18 -22.53
CA ASP A 256 -12.54 1.44 -22.66
C ASP A 256 -11.69 1.53 -23.93
N ILE A 257 -11.48 0.41 -24.65
CA ILE A 257 -10.65 0.31 -25.83
C ILE A 257 -11.53 0.13 -27.07
N ASP A 258 -11.55 1.14 -27.92
CA ASP A 258 -12.17 1.07 -29.24
C ASP A 258 -11.08 0.71 -30.28
N TRP A 259 -11.04 -0.55 -30.68
CA TRP A 259 -10.05 -1.06 -31.62
C TRP A 259 -10.28 -0.56 -33.05
N ASP A 260 -11.53 -0.29 -33.43
CA ASP A 260 -11.88 0.20 -34.76
C ASP A 260 -11.47 1.65 -34.94
N LYS A 261 -11.68 2.46 -33.91
CA LYS A 261 -11.27 3.88 -33.90
C LYS A 261 -9.84 4.10 -33.43
N ASN A 262 -9.14 3.06 -33.01
CA ASN A 262 -7.81 3.16 -32.41
C ASN A 262 -7.74 4.18 -31.28
N CYS A 263 -8.64 4.10 -30.30
CA CYS A 263 -8.63 5.00 -29.15
C CYS A 263 -8.92 4.28 -27.83
N ILE A 264 -8.45 4.89 -26.75
CA ILE A 264 -8.75 4.50 -25.36
C ILE A 264 -9.49 5.64 -24.69
N THR A 265 -10.70 5.37 -24.23
CA THR A 265 -11.52 6.34 -23.51
C THR A 265 -11.67 5.93 -22.06
N LEU A 266 -11.25 6.75 -21.11
CA LEU A 266 -11.33 6.41 -19.69
C LEU A 266 -11.64 7.62 -18.81
N ILE A 267 -12.18 7.36 -17.61
CA ILE A 267 -12.38 8.36 -16.57
C ILE A 267 -11.22 8.28 -15.60
N GLN A 268 -10.41 9.34 -15.58
CA GLN A 268 -9.26 9.43 -14.68
C GLN A 268 -9.67 9.30 -13.21
N GLN A 269 -9.07 8.38 -12.47
CA GLN A 269 -9.43 8.13 -11.07
C GLN A 269 -9.17 9.33 -10.14
N LYS A 270 -8.11 10.09 -10.39
CA LYS A 270 -7.73 11.23 -9.54
C LYS A 270 -8.54 12.49 -9.84
N THR A 271 -8.78 12.80 -11.10
CA THR A 271 -9.40 14.07 -11.52
C THR A 271 -10.88 13.95 -11.89
N LYS A 272 -11.37 12.70 -12.02
CA LYS A 272 -12.73 12.35 -12.47
C LYS A 272 -13.07 12.90 -13.87
N ARG A 273 -12.05 13.29 -14.64
CA ARG A 273 -12.23 13.79 -16.02
C ARG A 273 -12.22 12.63 -17.00
N LYS A 274 -13.12 12.66 -17.95
CA LYS A 274 -13.09 11.77 -19.11
C LYS A 274 -11.96 12.25 -20.04
N ILE A 275 -11.13 11.31 -20.47
CA ILE A 275 -10.07 11.55 -21.46
C ILE A 275 -10.19 10.51 -22.57
N GLU A 276 -9.83 10.91 -23.76
CA GLU A 276 -9.68 10.05 -24.93
C GLU A 276 -8.24 10.19 -25.44
N LEU A 277 -7.60 9.06 -25.67
CA LEU A 277 -6.20 9.00 -26.08
C LEU A 277 -6.09 8.10 -27.31
N PRO A 278 -5.21 8.42 -28.27
CA PRO A 278 -4.96 7.54 -29.41
C PRO A 278 -4.31 6.23 -28.95
N LEU A 279 -4.82 5.11 -29.43
CA LEU A 279 -4.20 3.81 -29.26
C LEU A 279 -3.14 3.64 -30.35
N ILE A 280 -1.93 4.15 -30.10
CA ILE A 280 -0.82 4.01 -31.03
C ILE A 280 -0.41 2.55 -31.19
N ALA A 281 0.08 2.19 -32.36
CA ALA A 281 0.36 0.81 -32.75
C ALA A 281 1.22 0.03 -31.74
N ASP A 282 2.28 0.66 -31.23
CA ASP A 282 3.18 0.03 -30.24
C ASP A 282 2.45 -0.37 -28.94
N VAL A 283 1.55 0.50 -28.47
CA VAL A 283 0.74 0.24 -27.27
C VAL A 283 -0.30 -0.83 -27.55
N GLY A 284 -1.00 -0.73 -28.67
CA GLY A 284 -2.00 -1.71 -29.11
C GLY A 284 -1.39 -3.11 -29.25
N ASN A 285 -0.25 -3.22 -29.93
CA ASN A 285 0.46 -4.49 -30.11
C ASN A 285 0.94 -5.08 -28.78
N ALA A 286 1.42 -4.26 -27.85
CA ALA A 286 1.81 -4.72 -26.53
C ALA A 286 0.62 -5.26 -25.73
N ILE A 287 -0.54 -4.62 -25.82
CA ILE A 287 -1.78 -5.09 -25.18
C ILE A 287 -2.22 -6.43 -25.80
N VAL A 288 -2.25 -6.52 -27.13
CA VAL A 288 -2.63 -7.75 -27.86
C VAL A 288 -1.68 -8.91 -27.53
N ASP A 289 -0.36 -8.66 -27.45
CA ASP A 289 0.62 -9.68 -27.07
C ASP A 289 0.35 -10.24 -25.66
N TYR A 290 0.04 -9.35 -24.70
CA TYR A 290 -0.37 -9.76 -23.36
C TYR A 290 -1.67 -10.57 -23.37
N LEU A 291 -2.70 -10.09 -24.07
CA LEU A 291 -4.01 -10.74 -24.10
C LEU A 291 -3.95 -12.14 -24.71
N LYS A 292 -3.18 -12.31 -25.80
CA LYS A 292 -3.07 -13.59 -26.52
C LYS A 292 -2.20 -14.62 -25.79
N ASN A 293 -1.17 -14.18 -25.08
CA ASN A 293 -0.10 -15.07 -24.64
C ASN A 293 0.07 -15.18 -23.12
N GLU A 294 -0.55 -14.32 -22.32
CA GLU A 294 -0.39 -14.35 -20.85
C GLU A 294 -1.71 -14.23 -20.08
N ARG A 295 -2.77 -13.71 -20.68
CA ARG A 295 -4.03 -13.53 -19.99
C ARG A 295 -4.85 -14.81 -20.01
N GLU A 296 -5.00 -15.46 -18.85
CA GLU A 296 -5.57 -16.81 -18.74
C GLU A 296 -7.12 -16.88 -18.76
N THR A 297 -7.83 -15.76 -18.59
CA THR A 297 -9.30 -15.78 -18.51
C THR A 297 -9.95 -14.54 -19.10
N GLU A 298 -11.09 -14.74 -19.74
CA GLU A 298 -11.96 -13.67 -20.25
C GLU A 298 -13.05 -13.25 -19.28
N LYS A 299 -13.20 -13.95 -18.16
CA LYS A 299 -14.30 -13.75 -17.20
C LYS A 299 -14.24 -12.43 -16.43
N ASN A 300 -13.16 -11.65 -16.54
CA ASN A 300 -13.00 -10.40 -15.85
C ASN A 300 -12.90 -9.24 -16.85
N ASN A 301 -13.69 -8.18 -16.66
CA ASN A 301 -13.72 -7.02 -17.57
C ASN A 301 -12.48 -6.12 -17.46
N PHE A 302 -11.68 -6.21 -16.41
CA PHE A 302 -10.44 -5.45 -16.33
C PHE A 302 -9.40 -5.98 -17.33
N LEU A 303 -8.71 -5.06 -18.01
CA LEU A 303 -7.65 -5.42 -18.94
C LEU A 303 -6.53 -6.17 -18.25
N PHE A 304 -6.04 -5.66 -17.12
CA PHE A 304 -4.95 -6.23 -16.35
C PHE A 304 -5.43 -6.93 -15.09
N ILE A 305 -5.19 -8.24 -15.03
CA ILE A 305 -5.63 -9.11 -13.94
C ILE A 305 -4.45 -9.85 -13.29
N THR A 306 -4.71 -10.42 -12.11
CA THR A 306 -3.76 -11.32 -11.43
C THR A 306 -3.60 -12.63 -12.20
N PHE A 307 -2.45 -13.29 -12.08
CA PHE A 307 -2.18 -14.59 -12.71
C PHE A 307 -2.70 -15.79 -11.91
N LYS A 308 -3.25 -15.57 -10.74
CA LYS A 308 -3.79 -16.64 -9.89
C LYS A 308 -5.26 -16.36 -9.60
N PRO A 309 -6.08 -17.41 -9.51
CA PRO A 309 -7.45 -17.25 -9.05
C PRO A 309 -7.52 -16.48 -7.72
N PRO A 310 -8.53 -15.65 -7.58
CA PRO A 310 -9.71 -15.46 -8.40
C PRO A 310 -9.58 -14.48 -9.58
N PHE A 311 -8.43 -14.35 -10.22
CA PHE A 311 -8.19 -13.51 -11.42
C PHE A 311 -8.76 -12.08 -11.31
N GLU A 312 -8.47 -11.43 -10.21
CA GLU A 312 -8.94 -10.08 -9.90
C GLU A 312 -8.08 -9.00 -10.57
N GLN A 313 -8.59 -7.78 -10.59
CA GLN A 313 -7.82 -6.60 -10.97
C GLN A 313 -6.46 -6.55 -10.26
N ILE A 314 -5.39 -6.22 -10.99
CA ILE A 314 -4.06 -6.09 -10.37
C ILE A 314 -3.99 -4.98 -9.33
N SER A 315 -3.14 -5.15 -8.33
CA SER A 315 -2.91 -4.13 -7.30
C SER A 315 -1.98 -3.02 -7.80
N ARG A 316 -2.01 -1.85 -7.13
CA ARG A 316 -1.02 -0.78 -7.36
C ARG A 316 0.41 -1.27 -7.10
N ASP A 317 0.57 -2.11 -6.09
CA ASP A 317 1.87 -2.64 -5.69
C ASP A 317 2.42 -3.61 -6.74
N THR A 318 1.56 -4.35 -7.45
CA THR A 318 1.97 -5.19 -8.58
C THR A 318 2.61 -4.36 -9.67
N ILE A 319 1.98 -3.24 -10.05
CA ILE A 319 2.51 -2.32 -11.06
C ILE A 319 3.81 -1.67 -10.56
N TYR A 320 3.79 -1.13 -9.34
CA TYR A 320 4.93 -0.44 -8.75
C TYR A 320 6.15 -1.35 -8.65
N ASN A 321 5.99 -2.54 -8.07
CA ASN A 321 7.08 -3.49 -7.88
C ASN A 321 7.63 -4.01 -9.21
N GLY A 322 6.75 -4.26 -10.19
CA GLY A 322 7.15 -4.65 -11.53
C GLY A 322 8.05 -3.60 -12.19
N ILE A 323 7.60 -2.36 -12.24
CA ILE A 323 8.36 -1.24 -12.81
C ILE A 323 9.67 -0.99 -12.05
N GLN A 324 9.65 -1.03 -10.72
CA GLN A 324 10.87 -0.89 -9.90
C GLN A 324 11.91 -1.96 -10.22
N THR A 325 11.46 -3.19 -10.41
CA THR A 325 12.36 -4.31 -10.77
C THR A 325 12.99 -4.09 -12.13
N VAL A 326 12.21 -3.62 -13.10
CA VAL A 326 12.71 -3.31 -14.45
C VAL A 326 13.72 -2.17 -14.44
N ILE A 327 13.40 -1.08 -13.74
CA ILE A 327 14.33 0.06 -13.62
C ILE A 327 15.68 -0.39 -13.02
N ARG A 328 15.65 -1.24 -11.98
CA ARG A 328 16.90 -1.78 -11.40
C ARG A 328 17.69 -2.67 -12.39
N LYS A 329 16.99 -3.46 -13.22
CA LYS A 329 17.62 -4.32 -14.23
C LYS A 329 18.19 -3.51 -15.40
N SER A 330 17.62 -2.34 -15.68
CA SER A 330 17.97 -1.52 -16.85
C SER A 330 19.32 -0.82 -16.77
N GLN A 331 19.97 -0.79 -15.60
CA GLN A 331 21.22 -0.07 -15.34
C GLN A 331 21.15 1.46 -15.56
N VAL A 332 19.95 2.00 -15.75
CA VAL A 332 19.74 3.46 -15.81
C VAL A 332 20.02 4.07 -14.44
N ARG A 333 20.82 5.12 -14.39
CA ARG A 333 21.18 5.81 -13.15
C ARG A 333 19.95 6.47 -12.53
N VAL A 334 19.54 5.96 -11.36
CA VAL A 334 18.36 6.44 -10.64
C VAL A 334 18.69 7.15 -9.32
N GLU A 335 19.97 7.34 -9.03
CA GLU A 335 20.44 7.99 -7.81
C GLU A 335 19.84 9.41 -7.69
N LYS A 336 19.20 9.69 -6.54
CA LYS A 336 18.53 10.96 -6.25
C LYS A 336 17.28 11.27 -7.11
N ARG A 337 16.86 10.36 -8.00
CA ARG A 337 15.62 10.51 -8.80
C ARG A 337 14.45 9.80 -8.13
N HIS A 338 13.24 10.29 -8.35
CA HIS A 338 12.04 9.51 -8.08
C HIS A 338 11.91 8.43 -9.15
N HIS A 339 11.81 7.16 -8.72
CA HIS A 339 11.67 6.06 -9.66
C HIS A 339 10.28 5.44 -9.53
N GLY A 340 9.66 5.21 -10.67
CA GLY A 340 8.36 4.58 -10.75
C GLY A 340 7.59 5.05 -11.97
N ILE A 341 6.40 4.54 -12.10
CA ILE A 341 5.51 4.83 -13.24
C ILE A 341 5.20 6.34 -13.39
N HIS A 342 5.23 7.10 -12.28
CA HIS A 342 5.02 8.55 -12.33
C HIS A 342 6.15 9.28 -13.05
N SER A 343 7.40 8.85 -12.85
CA SER A 343 8.55 9.49 -13.53
C SER A 343 8.50 9.27 -15.03
N MET A 344 8.06 8.09 -15.48
CA MET A 344 7.89 7.77 -16.91
C MET A 344 6.81 8.62 -17.59
N ARG A 345 5.79 9.04 -16.85
CA ARG A 345 4.74 9.91 -17.37
C ARG A 345 5.22 11.34 -17.64
N HIS A 346 6.22 11.81 -16.91
CA HIS A 346 6.75 13.18 -17.01
C HIS A 346 7.90 13.27 -18.01
N SER A 347 8.29 12.15 -18.55
CA SER A 347 9.30 12.00 -19.61
C SER A 347 8.61 11.90 -20.96
#